data_d5bc8dfcabe652f87445aa5bcefb9f98
#
_entry.id   d5bc8dfcabe652f87445aa5bcefb9f98
#
_cell.length_a   1.000
_cell.length_b   1.000
_cell.length_c   1.000
_cell.angle_alpha   90.00
_cell.angle_beta   90.00
_cell.angle_gamma   90.00
#
_symmetry.space_group_name_H-M   'P 1'
#
loop_
_entity.id
_entity.type
_entity.pdbx_description
1 polymer ?
#
loop_
_entity_poly.entity_id
_entity_poly.type
_entity_poly.pdbx_seq_one_letter_code
_entity_poly.pdbx_strand_id
1 'polypeptide(L)'
;MKSSSEAYKNAGVDITAGYKSVELMKKHIERTLVPGVISEIGGFGGLFSLKDAGISNMTDPVLVSGTDGVGTKLRLAFKLDKHDTIGIDCVAMCVND
;
A
#
# COMPACT_ATOMS: atom_id res chain seq x y z
N MET A 1 -22.22 -17.28 2.00
CA MET A 1 -20.80 -16.88 1.85
C MET A 1 -20.13 -17.48 0.62
N LYS A 2 -20.32 -18.74 0.31
CA LYS A 2 -19.78 -19.35 -0.92
C LYS A 2 -20.24 -18.65 -2.22
N SER A 3 -21.47 -18.16 -2.27
CA SER A 3 -22.04 -17.51 -3.46
C SER A 3 -21.40 -16.16 -3.80
N SER A 4 -21.02 -15.36 -2.81
CA SER A 4 -20.36 -14.07 -3.06
C SER A 4 -18.91 -14.26 -3.56
N SER A 5 -18.20 -15.24 -3.03
CA SER A 5 -16.86 -15.59 -3.45
C SER A 5 -16.82 -16.07 -4.91
N GLU A 6 -17.81 -16.87 -5.32
CA GLU A 6 -17.93 -17.35 -6.71
C GLU A 6 -18.25 -16.23 -7.69
N ALA A 7 -19.17 -15.33 -7.32
CA ALA A 7 -19.52 -14.17 -8.15
C ALA A 7 -18.30 -13.25 -8.40
N TYR A 8 -17.54 -12.97 -7.36
CA TYR A 8 -16.30 -12.17 -7.48
C TYR A 8 -15.24 -12.87 -8.34
N LYS A 9 -15.06 -14.18 -8.16
CA LYS A 9 -14.10 -14.96 -8.94
C LYS A 9 -14.48 -14.98 -10.43
N ASN A 10 -15.76 -15.13 -10.75
CA ASN A 10 -16.26 -15.06 -12.12
C ASN A 10 -16.08 -13.68 -12.74
N ALA A 11 -16.08 -12.62 -11.95
CA ALA A 11 -15.77 -11.26 -12.36
C ALA A 11 -14.26 -10.95 -12.44
N GLY A 12 -13.40 -11.94 -12.23
CA GLY A 12 -11.95 -11.79 -12.25
C GLY A 12 -11.34 -11.32 -10.94
N VAL A 13 -12.09 -11.37 -9.83
CA VAL A 13 -11.61 -10.97 -8.50
C VAL A 13 -11.44 -12.20 -7.62
N ASP A 14 -10.20 -12.50 -7.26
CA ASP A 14 -9.87 -13.58 -6.32
C ASP A 14 -9.69 -13.00 -4.90
N ILE A 15 -10.75 -13.10 -4.09
CA ILE A 15 -10.77 -12.60 -2.71
C ILE A 15 -9.74 -13.34 -1.84
N THR A 16 -9.56 -14.64 -2.05
CA THR A 16 -8.59 -15.45 -1.30
C THR A 16 -7.16 -14.99 -1.57
N ALA A 17 -6.82 -14.73 -2.84
CA ALA A 17 -5.52 -14.16 -3.21
C ALA A 17 -5.32 -12.77 -2.58
N GLY A 18 -6.37 -11.95 -2.54
CA GLY A 18 -6.35 -10.65 -1.85
C GLY A 18 -6.00 -10.77 -0.38
N TYR A 19 -6.66 -11.64 0.37
CA TYR A 19 -6.34 -11.88 1.78
C TYR A 19 -4.94 -12.43 1.97
N LYS A 20 -4.50 -13.33 1.10
CA LYS A 20 -3.14 -13.87 1.15
C LYS A 20 -2.09 -12.81 0.90
N SER A 21 -2.33 -11.89 -0.03
CA SER A 21 -1.40 -10.78 -0.30
C SER A 21 -1.26 -9.86 0.91
N VAL A 22 -2.37 -9.52 1.58
CA VAL A 22 -2.34 -8.72 2.80
C VAL A 22 -1.55 -9.42 3.91
N GLU A 23 -1.74 -10.72 4.10
CA GLU A 23 -0.99 -11.51 5.07
C GLU A 23 0.52 -11.47 4.80
N LEU A 24 0.91 -11.62 3.54
CA LEU A 24 2.31 -11.58 3.13
C LEU A 24 2.94 -10.19 3.30
N MET A 25 2.15 -9.12 3.18
CA MET A 25 2.62 -7.74 3.35
C MET A 25 2.87 -7.36 4.81
N LYS A 26 2.17 -7.96 5.77
CA LYS A 26 2.21 -7.53 7.18
C LYS A 26 3.63 -7.36 7.72
N LYS A 27 4.47 -8.36 7.58
CA LYS A 27 5.87 -8.31 8.06
C LYS A 27 6.72 -7.20 7.43
N HIS A 28 6.37 -6.79 6.22
CA HIS A 28 7.06 -5.70 5.53
C HIS A 28 6.52 -4.35 6.00
N ILE A 29 5.22 -4.24 6.22
CA ILE A 29 4.56 -3.05 6.74
C ILE A 29 5.03 -2.72 8.15
N GLU A 30 5.19 -3.74 9.01
CA GLU A 30 5.72 -3.56 10.36
C GLU A 30 7.07 -2.82 10.38
N ARG A 31 7.90 -3.01 9.37
CA ARG A 31 9.18 -2.32 9.22
C ARG A 31 9.04 -0.83 8.82
N THR A 32 7.86 -0.41 8.41
CA THR A 32 7.57 0.98 8.02
C THR A 32 6.84 1.77 9.11
N LEU A 33 6.54 1.14 10.24
CA LEU A 33 5.86 1.77 11.37
C LEU A 33 6.82 2.71 12.10
N VAL A 34 6.87 3.94 11.63
CA VAL A 34 7.66 5.02 12.24
C VAL A 34 6.86 5.75 13.31
N PRO A 35 7.50 6.53 14.21
CA PRO A 35 6.80 7.38 15.16
C PRO A 35 5.79 8.27 14.44
N GLY A 36 4.56 8.32 14.94
CA GLY A 36 3.44 9.01 14.32
C GLY A 36 2.41 8.10 13.68
N VAL A 37 2.79 6.91 13.24
CA VAL A 37 1.82 5.94 12.70
C VAL A 37 0.99 5.36 13.85
N ILE A 38 -0.33 5.59 13.83
CA ILE A 38 -1.27 5.15 14.87
C ILE A 38 -2.40 4.26 14.35
N SER A 39 -2.43 3.97 13.06
CA SER A 39 -3.40 3.06 12.47
C SER A 39 -2.75 1.73 12.11
N GLU A 40 -3.52 0.66 12.27
CA GLU A 40 -3.14 -0.66 11.79
C GLU A 40 -3.58 -0.86 10.32
N ILE A 41 -2.98 -1.85 9.66
CA ILE A 41 -3.40 -2.26 8.33
C ILE A 41 -4.82 -2.86 8.38
N GLY A 42 -5.66 -2.48 7.43
CA GLY A 42 -7.04 -2.99 7.30
C GLY A 42 -8.12 -2.02 7.77
N GLY A 43 -7.76 -0.85 8.27
CA GLY A 43 -8.70 0.25 8.51
C GLY A 43 -9.09 0.98 7.23
N PHE A 44 -10.10 1.84 7.33
CA PHE A 44 -10.57 2.64 6.19
C PHE A 44 -9.67 3.83 5.83
N GLY A 45 -8.67 4.11 6.65
CA GLY A 45 -7.72 5.19 6.41
C GLY A 45 -6.47 5.05 7.24
N GLY A 46 -5.43 5.75 6.86
CA GLY A 46 -4.20 5.86 7.62
C GLY A 46 -4.28 7.04 8.59
N LEU A 47 -3.99 6.79 9.85
CA LEU A 47 -3.92 7.82 10.89
C LEU A 47 -2.45 8.10 11.23
N PHE A 48 -2.08 9.37 11.23
CA PHE A 48 -0.73 9.79 11.51
C PHE A 48 -0.72 10.97 12.50
N SER A 49 -0.04 10.81 13.61
CA SER A 49 0.11 11.85 14.64
C SER A 49 1.31 12.72 14.35
N LEU A 50 1.08 13.97 14.01
CA LEU A 50 2.16 14.95 13.78
C LEU A 50 2.97 15.21 15.05
N LYS A 51 2.32 15.19 16.21
CA LYS A 51 2.97 15.35 17.51
C LYS A 51 3.97 14.22 17.77
N ASP A 52 3.53 12.97 17.59
CA ASP A 52 4.35 11.79 17.86
C ASP A 52 5.48 11.63 16.82
N ALA A 53 5.30 12.17 15.63
CA ALA A 53 6.31 12.25 14.60
C ALA A 53 7.39 13.34 14.86
N GLY A 54 7.24 14.14 15.92
CA GLY A 54 8.17 15.21 16.24
C GLY A 54 8.09 16.44 15.34
N ILE A 55 6.99 16.62 14.62
CA ILE A 55 6.80 17.74 13.68
C ILE A 55 6.28 19.00 14.39
N SER A 56 5.95 18.91 15.68
CA SER A 56 5.41 20.02 16.46
C SER A 56 6.32 21.26 16.55
N ASN A 57 7.62 21.08 16.26
CA ASN A 57 8.60 22.18 16.25
C ASN A 57 8.70 22.90 14.91
N MET A 58 7.99 22.45 13.90
CA MET A 58 7.99 23.09 12.59
C MET A 58 7.01 24.26 12.57
N THR A 59 7.40 25.35 11.93
CA THR A 59 6.52 26.47 11.62
C THR A 59 5.82 26.17 10.30
N ASP A 60 4.49 26.16 10.31
CA ASP A 60 3.63 25.94 9.13
C ASP A 60 3.98 24.64 8.34
N PRO A 61 3.94 23.46 8.98
CA PRO A 61 4.21 22.22 8.29
C PRO A 61 3.14 21.92 7.23
N VAL A 62 3.58 21.43 6.07
CA VAL A 62 2.70 21.03 4.98
C VAL A 62 2.85 19.51 4.77
N LEU A 63 1.71 18.81 4.77
CA LEU A 63 1.67 17.40 4.43
C LEU A 63 1.50 17.24 2.91
N VAL A 64 2.36 16.44 2.32
CA VAL A 64 2.23 16.03 0.92
C VAL A 64 2.04 14.53 0.88
N SER A 65 0.99 14.08 0.21
CA SER A 65 0.72 12.66 0.03
C SER A 65 0.49 12.37 -1.44
N GLY A 66 0.99 11.24 -1.90
CA GLY A 66 0.80 10.79 -3.25
C GLY A 66 0.56 9.28 -3.30
N THR A 67 -0.14 8.84 -4.32
CA THR A 67 -0.33 7.43 -4.63
C THR A 67 -0.06 7.19 -6.10
N ASP A 68 0.48 6.02 -6.42
CA ASP A 68 0.72 5.63 -7.80
C ASP A 68 0.59 4.13 -7.96
N GLY A 69 0.09 3.69 -9.10
CA GLY A 69 -0.08 2.28 -9.43
C GLY A 69 0.92 1.76 -10.46
N VAL A 70 1.94 2.49 -10.81
CA VAL A 70 2.95 2.24 -11.86
C VAL A 70 2.40 2.04 -13.29
N GLY A 71 1.10 2.18 -13.49
CA GLY A 71 0.46 2.13 -14.79
C GLY A 71 0.79 0.87 -15.59
N THR A 72 1.10 1.04 -16.88
CA THR A 72 1.36 -0.07 -17.81
C THR A 72 2.66 -0.85 -17.52
N LYS A 73 3.55 -0.32 -16.71
CA LYS A 73 4.79 -1.01 -16.29
C LYS A 73 4.49 -2.34 -15.59
N LEU A 74 3.34 -2.43 -14.93
CA LEU A 74 2.86 -3.68 -14.31
C LEU A 74 2.70 -4.81 -15.34
N ARG A 75 2.33 -4.49 -16.57
CA ARG A 75 2.21 -5.48 -17.66
C ARG A 75 3.57 -6.09 -18.03
N LEU A 76 4.64 -5.31 -17.94
CA LEU A 76 6.00 -5.82 -18.13
C LEU A 76 6.38 -6.81 -17.03
N ALA A 77 6.02 -6.50 -15.78
CA ALA A 77 6.24 -7.41 -14.65
C ALA A 77 5.55 -8.75 -14.88
N PHE A 78 4.30 -8.74 -15.34
CA PHE A 78 3.58 -9.97 -15.70
C PHE A 78 4.22 -10.72 -16.86
N LYS A 79 4.60 -10.01 -17.92
CA LYS A 79 5.20 -10.62 -19.12
C LYS A 79 6.56 -11.25 -18.85
N LEU A 80 7.33 -10.64 -17.96
CA LEU A 80 8.67 -11.11 -17.59
C LEU A 80 8.66 -12.04 -16.37
N ASP A 81 7.50 -12.21 -15.73
CA ASP A 81 7.35 -12.92 -14.47
C ASP A 81 8.35 -12.44 -13.40
N LYS A 82 8.53 -11.10 -13.33
CA LYS A 82 9.45 -10.46 -12.41
C LYS A 82 8.71 -9.42 -11.58
N HIS A 83 8.51 -9.69 -10.30
CA HIS A 83 7.64 -8.94 -9.41
C HIS A 83 8.36 -8.28 -8.24
N ASP A 84 9.66 -8.48 -8.08
CA ASP A 84 10.45 -8.03 -6.94
C ASP A 84 11.01 -6.61 -7.08
N THR A 85 10.80 -5.95 -8.22
CA THR A 85 11.33 -4.60 -8.49
C THR A 85 10.26 -3.55 -8.74
N ILE A 86 9.05 -3.95 -9.13
CA ILE A 86 7.99 -2.99 -9.51
C ILE A 86 7.56 -2.09 -8.35
N GLY A 87 7.63 -2.57 -7.11
CA GLY A 87 7.33 -1.79 -5.92
C GLY A 87 8.31 -0.64 -5.69
N ILE A 88 9.57 -0.80 -6.10
CA ILE A 88 10.58 0.27 -6.03
C ILE A 88 10.15 1.42 -6.93
N ASP A 89 9.74 1.13 -8.17
CA ASP A 89 9.22 2.11 -9.11
C ASP A 89 7.98 2.84 -8.56
N CYS A 90 7.06 2.09 -7.97
CA CYS A 90 5.84 2.63 -7.38
C CYS A 90 6.15 3.68 -6.30
N VAL A 91 7.02 3.34 -5.36
CA VAL A 91 7.43 4.27 -4.28
C VAL A 91 8.20 5.45 -4.85
N ALA A 92 9.11 5.23 -5.80
CA ALA A 92 9.89 6.30 -6.41
C ALA A 92 8.99 7.31 -7.14
N MET A 93 7.96 6.85 -7.85
CA MET A 93 7.00 7.74 -8.51
C MET A 93 6.22 8.58 -7.50
N CYS A 94 5.75 7.99 -6.40
CA CYS A 94 5.05 8.74 -5.35
C CYS A 94 5.95 9.79 -4.68
N VAL A 95 7.23 9.48 -4.46
CA VAL A 95 8.16 10.38 -3.77
C VAL A 95 8.66 11.51 -4.68
N ASN A 96 8.80 11.26 -5.97
CA ASN A 96 9.37 12.22 -6.91
C ASN A 96 8.33 13.16 -7.54
N ASP A 97 7.06 12.84 -7.46
CA ASP A 97 5.99 13.74 -7.89
C ASP A 97 5.75 14.85 -6.85
#